data_b9f44738dcb9790314fe4af27c166866
#
_entry.id   b9f44738dcb9790314fe4af27c166866
#
_cell.length_a   1.000
_cell.length_b   1.000
_cell.length_c   1.000
_cell.angle_alpha   90.00
_cell.angle_beta   90.00
_cell.angle_gamma   90.00
#
_symmetry.space_group_name_H-M   'P 1'
#
loop_
_entity.id
_entity.type
_entity.pdbx_description
1 polymer ?
#
loop_
_entity_poly.entity_id
_entity_poly.type
_entity_poly.pdbx_seq_one_letter_code
_entity_poly.pdbx_strand_id
1 'polypeptide(L)'
;AASDVYKRQSSIQLAEKLLENAGNLNGLYGMSVSELMQIKGIGKAKAVQICCILELSRRIAKQKARERLDFSNAETIAEYYMEDMRHLKREHLVLVMLDNRCRLIRDKVMSVGTSTGSMVSVREIFKEALDSRAASIVILHNHPSGNPSPSREDMKVTKNIMEAGRIIGVELLDHIVIGDNSYFSFKQMQYIN
;
A
#
# COMPACT_ATOMS: atom_id res chain seq x y z
N ALA A 1 4.02 12.51 50.40
CA ALA A 1 3.54 13.33 49.26
C ALA A 1 4.65 13.68 48.25
N ALA A 2 5.92 13.23 48.46
CA ALA A 2 7.02 13.54 47.54
C ALA A 2 7.39 12.39 46.57
N SER A 3 6.72 11.24 46.61
CA SER A 3 7.05 10.07 45.80
C SER A 3 6.31 9.96 44.44
N ASP A 4 5.35 10.83 44.18
CA ASP A 4 4.48 10.71 42.98
C ASP A 4 4.92 11.59 41.79
N VAL A 5 5.87 12.52 42.05
CA VAL A 5 6.39 13.42 41.00
C VAL A 5 7.43 12.73 40.14
N TYR A 6 8.06 11.66 40.57
CA TYR A 6 9.12 10.94 39.84
C TYR A 6 8.62 9.80 38.90
N LYS A 7 7.33 9.51 38.86
CA LYS A 7 6.77 8.40 38.04
C LYS A 7 6.14 8.79 36.71
N ARG A 8 6.05 10.04 36.39
CA ARG A 8 5.56 10.47 35.08
C ARG A 8 6.75 10.70 34.13
N GLN A 9 7.19 9.65 33.44
CA GLN A 9 7.78 9.91 32.14
C GLN A 9 6.84 10.85 31.41
N SER A 10 7.31 12.02 30.98
CA SER A 10 6.46 12.96 30.26
C SER A 10 5.93 12.23 29.01
N SER A 11 4.72 12.51 28.58
CA SER A 11 4.13 11.92 27.38
C SER A 11 5.03 12.16 26.16
N ILE A 12 5.79 13.25 26.17
CA ILE A 12 6.78 13.61 25.15
C ILE A 12 7.94 12.60 25.13
N GLN A 13 8.56 12.32 26.29
CA GLN A 13 9.66 11.34 26.40
C GLN A 13 9.21 9.92 25.99
N LEU A 14 7.96 9.58 26.22
CA LEU A 14 7.42 8.31 25.79
C LEU A 14 7.22 8.27 24.27
N ALA A 15 6.77 9.39 23.67
CA ALA A 15 6.61 9.53 22.23
C ALA A 15 7.98 9.49 21.51
N GLU A 16 8.99 10.16 22.05
CA GLU A 16 10.36 10.10 21.53
C GLU A 16 10.89 8.66 21.50
N LYS A 17 10.78 7.94 22.62
CA LYS A 17 11.19 6.53 22.70
C LYS A 17 10.41 5.63 21.72
N LEU A 18 9.13 5.90 21.54
CA LEU A 18 8.28 5.17 20.60
C LEU A 18 8.81 5.35 19.17
N LEU A 19 9.12 6.59 18.78
CA LEU A 19 9.66 6.90 17.45
C LEU A 19 11.08 6.36 17.26
N GLU A 20 11.93 6.43 18.28
CA GLU A 20 13.28 5.83 18.25
C GLU A 20 13.22 4.31 18.00
N ASN A 21 12.32 3.60 18.70
CA ASN A 21 12.17 2.15 18.54
C ASN A 21 11.54 1.77 17.19
N ALA A 22 10.64 2.60 16.67
CA ALA A 22 10.02 2.40 15.37
C ALA A 22 10.89 2.88 14.19
N GLY A 23 11.94 3.65 14.47
CA GLY A 23 12.79 4.29 13.47
C GLY A 23 12.18 5.55 12.87
N ASN A 24 10.90 5.57 12.62
CA ASN A 24 10.13 6.71 12.12
C ASN A 24 8.61 6.46 12.30
N LEU A 25 7.78 7.42 11.86
CA LEU A 25 6.31 7.27 11.90
C LEU A 25 5.81 6.06 11.09
N ASN A 26 6.46 5.75 9.97
CA ASN A 26 6.08 4.62 9.13
C ASN A 26 6.35 3.28 9.82
N GLY A 27 7.45 3.19 10.58
CA GLY A 27 7.76 1.99 11.36
C GLY A 27 6.71 1.67 12.41
N LEU A 28 6.02 2.69 12.95
CA LEU A 28 4.93 2.49 13.91
C LEU A 28 3.76 1.71 13.33
N TYR A 29 3.41 1.91 12.07
CA TYR A 29 2.32 1.19 11.42
C TYR A 29 2.56 -0.31 11.32
N GLY A 30 3.83 -0.73 11.26
CA GLY A 30 4.22 -2.13 11.21
C GLY A 30 4.33 -2.82 12.57
N MET A 31 4.23 -2.08 13.68
CA MET A 31 4.41 -2.62 15.03
C MET A 31 3.14 -3.31 15.54
N SER A 32 3.30 -4.53 16.02
CA SER A 32 2.26 -5.26 16.73
C SER A 32 2.09 -4.78 18.17
N VAL A 33 0.95 -5.09 18.79
CA VAL A 33 0.73 -4.83 20.23
C VAL A 33 1.84 -5.41 21.09
N SER A 34 2.35 -6.60 20.76
CA SER A 34 3.42 -7.26 21.50
C SER A 34 4.75 -6.52 21.36
N GLU A 35 5.10 -6.01 20.21
CA GLU A 35 6.31 -5.20 19.99
C GLU A 35 6.24 -3.86 20.72
N LEU A 36 5.08 -3.19 20.66
CA LEU A 36 4.85 -1.95 21.40
C LEU A 36 4.99 -2.14 22.91
N MET A 37 4.54 -3.27 23.45
CA MET A 37 4.65 -3.58 24.88
C MET A 37 6.10 -3.83 25.35
N GLN A 38 7.07 -4.06 24.47
CA GLN A 38 8.48 -4.16 24.83
C GLN A 38 9.07 -2.77 25.17
N ILE A 39 8.41 -1.70 24.78
CA ILE A 39 8.87 -0.33 25.04
C ILE A 39 8.53 0.04 26.48
N LYS A 40 9.55 0.37 27.30
CA LYS A 40 9.37 0.75 28.71
C LYS A 40 8.41 1.94 28.85
N GLY A 41 7.31 1.72 29.55
CA GLY A 41 6.26 2.73 29.77
C GLY A 41 5.02 2.53 28.90
N ILE A 42 5.02 1.54 27.99
CA ILE A 42 3.86 1.14 27.19
C ILE A 42 3.35 -0.20 27.71
N GLY A 43 2.22 -0.15 28.42
CA GLY A 43 1.47 -1.35 28.80
C GLY A 43 0.44 -1.71 27.73
N LYS A 44 -0.24 -2.85 27.92
CA LYS A 44 -1.23 -3.38 26.97
C LYS A 44 -2.27 -2.34 26.52
N ALA A 45 -2.83 -1.56 27.46
CA ALA A 45 -3.85 -0.56 27.16
C ALA A 45 -3.32 0.53 26.20
N LYS A 46 -2.11 1.06 26.46
CA LYS A 46 -1.48 2.06 25.60
C LYS A 46 -1.11 1.48 24.24
N ALA A 47 -0.59 0.25 24.21
CA ALA A 47 -0.26 -0.42 22.94
C ALA A 47 -1.48 -0.58 22.04
N VAL A 48 -2.61 -1.04 22.61
CA VAL A 48 -3.87 -1.14 21.88
C VAL A 48 -4.36 0.23 21.40
N GLN A 49 -4.31 1.26 22.26
CA GLN A 49 -4.69 2.63 21.88
C GLN A 49 -3.86 3.16 20.71
N ILE A 50 -2.54 2.93 20.72
CA ILE A 50 -1.64 3.32 19.63
C ILE A 50 -2.06 2.62 18.32
N CYS A 51 -2.23 1.30 18.35
CA CYS A 51 -2.71 0.56 17.18
C CYS A 51 -4.06 1.07 16.66
N CYS A 52 -5.01 1.37 17.57
CA CYS A 52 -6.31 1.93 17.18
C CYS A 52 -6.18 3.31 16.51
N ILE A 53 -5.32 4.20 17.05
CA ILE A 53 -5.09 5.52 16.46
C ILE A 53 -4.48 5.41 15.07
N LEU A 54 -3.48 4.54 14.90
CA LEU A 54 -2.84 4.30 13.61
C LEU A 54 -3.85 3.76 12.59
N GLU A 55 -4.64 2.76 12.97
CA GLU A 55 -5.69 2.19 12.09
C GLU A 55 -6.76 3.23 11.74
N LEU A 56 -7.18 4.06 12.70
CA LEU A 56 -8.14 5.14 12.44
C LEU A 56 -7.57 6.18 11.47
N SER A 57 -6.31 6.57 11.65
CA SER A 57 -5.61 7.51 10.76
C SER A 57 -5.54 6.95 9.33
N ARG A 58 -5.22 5.67 9.17
CA ARG A 58 -5.22 4.96 7.89
C ARG A 58 -6.60 5.01 7.22
N ARG A 59 -7.66 4.72 7.97
CA ARG A 59 -9.03 4.75 7.43
C ARG A 59 -9.48 6.15 7.04
N ILE A 60 -9.11 7.17 7.81
CA ILE A 60 -9.44 8.57 7.49
C ILE A 60 -8.73 8.99 6.19
N ALA A 61 -7.45 8.67 6.05
CA ALA A 61 -6.70 8.95 4.81
C ALA A 61 -7.36 8.28 3.61
N LYS A 62 -7.70 7.01 3.74
CA LYS A 62 -8.39 6.23 2.70
C LYS A 62 -9.76 6.81 2.33
N GLN A 63 -10.55 7.24 3.31
CA GLN A 63 -11.85 7.87 3.05
C GLN A 63 -11.71 9.18 2.29
N LYS A 64 -10.76 10.05 2.67
CA LYS A 64 -10.49 11.30 1.97
C LYS A 64 -10.04 11.08 0.53
N ALA A 65 -9.18 10.10 0.31
CA ALA A 65 -8.77 9.71 -1.03
C ALA A 65 -9.96 9.21 -1.85
N ARG A 66 -10.82 8.34 -1.27
CA ARG A 66 -12.02 7.81 -1.93
C ARG A 66 -13.01 8.88 -2.39
N GLU A 67 -13.15 9.98 -1.65
CA GLU A 67 -14.03 11.10 -2.03
C GLU A 67 -13.55 11.87 -3.28
N ARG A 68 -12.27 11.72 -3.65
CA ARG A 68 -11.62 12.35 -4.81
C ARG A 68 -11.30 11.36 -5.92
N LEU A 69 -11.79 10.14 -5.84
CA LEU A 69 -11.41 9.04 -6.73
C LEU A 69 -11.75 9.31 -8.18
N ASP A 70 -10.72 9.66 -8.93
CA ASP A 70 -10.67 9.51 -10.38
C ASP A 70 -9.61 8.44 -10.70
N PHE A 71 -10.05 7.22 -10.99
CA PHE A 71 -9.16 6.12 -11.37
C PHE A 71 -8.52 6.29 -12.76
N SER A 72 -8.76 7.40 -13.45
CA SER A 72 -7.99 7.79 -14.63
C SER A 72 -6.69 8.49 -14.30
N ASN A 73 -6.52 8.96 -13.04
CA ASN A 73 -5.36 9.69 -12.55
C ASN A 73 -4.50 8.83 -11.60
N ALA A 74 -3.23 8.65 -11.97
CA ALA A 74 -2.27 7.86 -11.20
C ALA A 74 -2.04 8.38 -9.78
N GLU A 75 -2.01 9.70 -9.59
CA GLU A 75 -1.82 10.33 -8.28
C GLU A 75 -2.95 9.96 -7.32
N THR A 76 -4.19 10.08 -7.78
CA THR A 76 -5.38 9.73 -6.99
C THR A 76 -5.41 8.24 -6.62
N ILE A 77 -5.02 7.37 -7.55
CA ILE A 77 -4.91 5.93 -7.30
C ILE A 77 -3.81 5.67 -6.27
N ALA A 78 -2.62 6.27 -6.47
CA ALA A 78 -1.49 6.09 -5.56
C ALA A 78 -1.83 6.57 -4.14
N GLU A 79 -2.44 7.75 -3.98
CA GLU A 79 -2.89 8.26 -2.69
C GLU A 79 -3.88 7.31 -1.98
N TYR A 80 -4.82 6.76 -2.74
CA TYR A 80 -5.82 5.83 -2.19
C TYR A 80 -5.21 4.55 -1.62
N TYR A 81 -4.19 3.99 -2.30
CA TYR A 81 -3.54 2.75 -1.88
C TYR A 81 -2.29 2.98 -1.03
N MET A 82 -1.78 4.21 -0.93
CA MET A 82 -0.54 4.55 -0.23
C MET A 82 -0.50 3.98 1.19
N GLU A 83 -1.48 4.31 2.01
CA GLU A 83 -1.50 3.89 3.42
C GLU A 83 -1.73 2.39 3.61
N ASP A 84 -2.33 1.72 2.63
CA ASP A 84 -2.53 0.28 2.68
C ASP A 84 -1.26 -0.50 2.27
N MET A 85 -0.40 0.09 1.44
CA MET A 85 0.69 -0.63 0.77
C MET A 85 2.10 -0.25 1.23
N ARG A 86 2.36 1.04 1.55
CA ARG A 86 3.72 1.52 1.86
C ARG A 86 4.36 0.88 3.10
N HIS A 87 3.55 0.35 4.04
CA HIS A 87 4.02 -0.28 5.28
C HIS A 87 4.18 -1.80 5.20
N LEU A 88 3.84 -2.38 4.08
CA LEU A 88 3.90 -3.82 3.91
C LEU A 88 5.35 -4.29 3.82
N LYS A 89 5.72 -5.27 4.64
CA LYS A 89 7.08 -5.85 4.71
C LYS A 89 7.40 -6.79 3.55
N ARG A 90 6.41 -7.12 2.72
CA ARG A 90 6.54 -7.97 1.53
C ARG A 90 5.90 -7.26 0.35
N GLU A 91 6.35 -7.57 -0.83
CA GLU A 91 5.69 -7.10 -2.04
C GLU A 91 4.30 -7.71 -2.17
N HIS A 92 3.32 -6.86 -2.38
CA HIS A 92 1.94 -7.25 -2.67
C HIS A 92 1.59 -6.69 -4.03
N LEU A 93 1.03 -7.52 -4.87
CA LEU A 93 0.47 -7.06 -6.14
C LEU A 93 -1.05 -7.01 -6.02
N VAL A 94 -1.60 -5.84 -6.27
CA VAL A 94 -3.04 -5.56 -6.25
C VAL A 94 -3.52 -5.32 -7.67
N LEU A 95 -4.56 -6.04 -8.07
CA LEU A 95 -5.29 -5.83 -9.31
C LEU A 95 -6.52 -4.97 -9.02
N VAL A 96 -6.61 -3.82 -9.66
CA VAL A 96 -7.76 -2.92 -9.62
C VAL A 96 -8.54 -3.09 -10.93
N MET A 97 -9.81 -3.39 -10.82
CA MET A 97 -10.70 -3.67 -11.95
C MET A 97 -11.72 -2.55 -12.11
N LEU A 98 -11.80 -1.96 -13.29
CA LEU A 98 -12.57 -0.76 -13.57
C LEU A 98 -13.62 -1.00 -14.65
N ASP A 99 -14.73 -0.25 -14.56
CA ASP A 99 -15.75 -0.20 -15.60
C ASP A 99 -15.37 0.75 -16.75
N ASN A 100 -16.20 0.83 -17.78
CA ASN A 100 -16.00 1.72 -18.95
C ASN A 100 -15.95 3.22 -18.60
N ARG A 101 -16.25 3.61 -17.36
CA ARG A 101 -16.18 4.99 -16.87
C ARG A 101 -15.03 5.17 -15.88
N CYS A 102 -14.05 4.27 -15.87
CA CYS A 102 -12.94 4.24 -14.93
C CYS A 102 -13.37 4.22 -13.45
N ARG A 103 -14.54 3.67 -13.12
CA ARG A 103 -15.01 3.51 -11.75
C ARG A 103 -14.60 2.13 -11.22
N LEU A 104 -14.22 2.10 -9.97
CA LEU A 104 -13.84 0.86 -9.30
C LEU A 104 -15.00 -0.14 -9.24
N ILE A 105 -14.82 -1.29 -9.89
CA ILE A 105 -15.68 -2.46 -9.71
C ILE A 105 -15.26 -3.18 -8.43
N ARG A 106 -14.00 -3.58 -8.37
CA ARG A 106 -13.37 -4.19 -7.20
C ARG A 106 -11.85 -4.20 -7.33
N ASP A 107 -11.18 -4.41 -6.22
CA ASP A 107 -9.74 -4.70 -6.16
C ASP A 107 -9.48 -6.07 -5.52
N LYS A 108 -8.33 -6.66 -5.82
CA LYS A 108 -7.90 -7.96 -5.29
C LYS A 108 -6.40 -8.03 -5.14
N VAL A 109 -5.93 -8.50 -3.98
CA VAL A 109 -4.53 -8.89 -3.82
C VAL A 109 -4.30 -10.18 -4.60
N MET A 110 -3.45 -10.12 -5.62
CA MET A 110 -3.17 -11.23 -6.53
C MET A 110 -1.98 -12.07 -6.07
N SER A 111 -0.99 -11.44 -5.44
CA SER A 111 0.16 -12.14 -4.87
C SER A 111 0.72 -11.41 -3.67
N VAL A 112 1.35 -12.19 -2.80
CA VAL A 112 2.19 -11.70 -1.70
C VAL A 112 3.55 -12.34 -1.92
N GLY A 113 4.56 -11.50 -2.21
CA GLY A 113 5.89 -11.98 -2.57
C GLY A 113 6.52 -12.81 -1.47
N THR A 114 7.11 -13.91 -1.89
CA THR A 114 8.13 -14.64 -1.13
C THR A 114 9.50 -14.20 -1.67
N SER A 115 10.55 -14.36 -0.86
CA SER A 115 11.94 -14.04 -1.21
C SER A 115 12.47 -14.71 -2.51
N THR A 116 11.66 -15.52 -3.17
CA THR A 116 11.96 -16.26 -4.41
C THR A 116 11.17 -15.79 -5.63
N GLY A 117 10.49 -14.61 -5.56
CA GLY A 117 9.94 -13.96 -6.75
C GLY A 117 8.78 -14.70 -7.41
N SER A 118 7.68 -14.92 -6.68
CA SER A 118 6.46 -15.45 -7.30
C SER A 118 5.73 -14.35 -8.06
N MET A 119 6.07 -14.18 -9.35
CA MET A 119 5.32 -13.29 -10.24
C MET A 119 3.92 -13.84 -10.47
N VAL A 120 2.92 -12.96 -10.40
CA VAL A 120 1.54 -13.31 -10.77
C VAL A 120 1.49 -13.67 -12.25
N SER A 121 0.81 -14.76 -12.55
CA SER A 121 0.57 -15.16 -13.92
C SER A 121 -0.36 -14.17 -14.61
N VAL A 122 0.04 -13.70 -15.80
CA VAL A 122 -0.81 -12.87 -16.70
C VAL A 122 -2.18 -13.52 -16.90
N ARG A 123 -2.22 -14.86 -16.99
CA ARG A 123 -3.47 -15.63 -17.08
C ARG A 123 -4.40 -15.40 -15.90
N GLU A 124 -3.87 -15.37 -14.66
CA GLU A 124 -4.67 -15.17 -13.46
C GLU A 124 -5.21 -13.75 -13.36
N ILE A 125 -4.40 -12.75 -13.77
CA ILE A 125 -4.83 -11.35 -13.84
C ILE A 125 -6.05 -11.23 -14.76
N PHE A 126 -5.95 -11.73 -15.98
CA PHE A 126 -7.06 -11.59 -16.94
C PHE A 126 -8.24 -12.49 -16.62
N LYS A 127 -8.04 -13.64 -15.98
CA LYS A 127 -9.15 -14.42 -15.44
C LYS A 127 -9.99 -13.60 -14.46
N GLU A 128 -9.35 -12.95 -13.47
CA GLU A 128 -10.06 -12.12 -12.49
C GLU A 128 -10.73 -10.90 -13.15
N ALA A 129 -10.06 -10.27 -14.13
CA ALA A 129 -10.60 -9.14 -14.85
C ALA A 129 -11.87 -9.53 -15.65
N LEU A 130 -11.84 -10.65 -16.34
CA LEU A 130 -12.99 -11.18 -17.11
C LEU A 130 -14.14 -11.62 -16.19
N ASP A 131 -13.84 -12.34 -15.11
CA ASP A 131 -14.82 -12.76 -14.10
C ASP A 131 -15.53 -11.55 -13.47
N SER A 132 -14.82 -10.42 -13.36
CA SER A 132 -15.34 -9.15 -12.84
C SER A 132 -16.01 -8.28 -13.91
N ARG A 133 -15.99 -8.69 -15.18
CA ARG A 133 -16.45 -7.89 -16.33
C ARG A 133 -15.77 -6.52 -16.38
N ALA A 134 -14.50 -6.47 -16.05
CA ALA A 134 -13.71 -5.25 -16.12
C ALA A 134 -13.51 -4.83 -17.57
N ALA A 135 -13.66 -3.53 -17.84
CA ALA A 135 -13.31 -2.93 -19.12
C ALA A 135 -11.81 -2.60 -19.19
N SER A 136 -11.24 -2.24 -18.04
CA SER A 136 -9.83 -1.92 -17.90
C SER A 136 -9.31 -2.30 -16.51
N ILE A 137 -8.01 -2.37 -16.39
CA ILE A 137 -7.32 -2.71 -15.15
C ILE A 137 -6.20 -1.72 -14.83
N VAL A 138 -5.91 -1.57 -13.54
CA VAL A 138 -4.68 -0.97 -13.03
C VAL A 138 -3.99 -1.99 -12.14
N ILE A 139 -2.68 -2.05 -12.21
CA ILE A 139 -1.87 -2.89 -11.35
C ILE A 139 -1.10 -2.00 -10.40
N LEU A 140 -1.12 -2.36 -9.12
CA LEU A 140 -0.27 -1.73 -8.11
C LEU A 140 0.59 -2.80 -7.45
N HIS A 141 1.83 -2.45 -7.14
CA HIS A 141 2.62 -3.21 -6.19
C HIS A 141 3.45 -2.27 -5.31
N ASN A 142 3.83 -2.72 -4.13
CA ASN A 142 4.68 -1.96 -3.24
C ASN A 142 6.09 -2.51 -3.24
N HIS A 143 7.06 -1.61 -3.08
CA HIS A 143 8.44 -1.96 -2.77
C HIS A 143 8.71 -1.78 -1.28
N PRO A 144 9.00 -2.85 -0.52
CA PRO A 144 9.34 -2.76 0.91
C PRO A 144 10.58 -1.92 1.22
N SER A 145 11.44 -1.69 0.22
CA SER A 145 12.59 -0.78 0.32
C SER A 145 12.18 0.70 0.45
N GLY A 146 10.93 1.04 0.12
CA GLY A 146 10.44 2.42 0.04
C GLY A 146 10.80 3.16 -1.24
N ASN A 147 11.65 2.62 -2.11
CA ASN A 147 11.99 3.23 -3.40
C ASN A 147 11.02 2.74 -4.49
N PRO A 148 10.22 3.61 -5.15
CA PRO A 148 9.24 3.22 -6.15
C PRO A 148 9.84 2.96 -7.53
N SER A 149 11.16 3.05 -7.71
CA SER A 149 11.78 2.83 -9.02
C SER A 149 11.53 1.39 -9.49
N PRO A 150 10.97 1.20 -10.70
CA PRO A 150 10.61 -0.12 -11.18
C PRO A 150 11.84 -0.97 -11.49
N SER A 151 11.75 -2.26 -11.23
CA SER A 151 12.75 -3.26 -11.59
C SER A 151 12.64 -3.64 -13.07
N ARG A 152 13.61 -4.43 -13.56
CA ARG A 152 13.54 -5.00 -14.92
C ARG A 152 12.40 -5.99 -15.08
N GLU A 153 12.08 -6.70 -14.00
CA GLU A 153 10.96 -7.64 -13.92
C GLU A 153 9.63 -6.90 -14.02
N ASP A 154 9.48 -5.76 -13.35
CA ASP A 154 8.28 -4.93 -13.44
C ASP A 154 8.04 -4.44 -14.86
N MET A 155 9.11 -3.98 -15.54
CA MET A 155 9.06 -3.57 -16.94
C MET A 155 8.58 -4.70 -17.85
N LYS A 156 9.10 -5.92 -17.64
CA LYS A 156 8.74 -7.10 -18.42
C LYS A 156 7.30 -7.54 -18.17
N VAL A 157 6.88 -7.56 -16.91
CA VAL A 157 5.50 -7.92 -16.52
C VAL A 157 4.52 -6.93 -17.11
N THR A 158 4.79 -5.62 -17.00
CA THR A 158 3.96 -4.55 -17.57
C THR A 158 3.75 -4.78 -19.07
N LYS A 159 4.85 -5.01 -19.81
CA LYS A 159 4.78 -5.27 -21.25
C LYS A 159 3.92 -6.48 -21.59
N ASN A 160 4.12 -7.60 -20.89
CA ASN A 160 3.37 -8.83 -21.12
C ASN A 160 1.86 -8.63 -20.87
N ILE A 161 1.49 -7.86 -19.83
CA ILE A 161 0.10 -7.56 -19.49
C ILE A 161 -0.52 -6.63 -20.52
N MET A 162 0.21 -5.61 -20.99
CA MET A 162 -0.25 -4.73 -22.08
C MET A 162 -0.56 -5.52 -23.34
N GLU A 163 0.35 -6.39 -23.77
CA GLU A 163 0.19 -7.21 -24.96
C GLU A 163 -1.02 -8.16 -24.84
N ALA A 164 -1.15 -8.83 -23.71
CA ALA A 164 -2.30 -9.71 -23.43
C ALA A 164 -3.62 -8.92 -23.37
N GLY A 165 -3.60 -7.75 -22.72
CA GLY A 165 -4.79 -6.89 -22.60
C GLY A 165 -5.33 -6.43 -23.94
N ARG A 166 -4.45 -6.09 -24.88
CA ARG A 166 -4.83 -5.73 -26.26
C ARG A 166 -5.55 -6.88 -27.00
N ILE A 167 -5.09 -8.12 -26.77
CA ILE A 167 -5.69 -9.31 -27.40
C ILE A 167 -7.04 -9.64 -26.76
N ILE A 168 -7.12 -9.53 -25.42
CA ILE A 168 -8.31 -9.90 -24.64
C ILE A 168 -9.39 -8.83 -24.70
N GLY A 169 -9.02 -7.57 -24.99
CA GLY A 169 -9.93 -6.42 -24.98
C GLY A 169 -10.13 -5.84 -23.56
N VAL A 170 -9.19 -6.04 -22.65
CA VAL A 170 -9.17 -5.44 -21.31
C VAL A 170 -7.88 -4.64 -21.17
N GLU A 171 -7.98 -3.32 -21.21
CA GLU A 171 -6.83 -2.43 -21.26
C GLU A 171 -6.11 -2.32 -19.91
N LEU A 172 -4.77 -2.35 -19.92
CA LEU A 172 -3.97 -1.92 -18.78
C LEU A 172 -3.84 -0.39 -18.82
N LEU A 173 -4.60 0.29 -17.95
CA LEU A 173 -4.57 1.76 -17.88
C LEU A 173 -3.30 2.30 -17.22
N ASP A 174 -2.80 1.61 -16.19
CA ASP A 174 -1.54 1.98 -15.53
C ASP A 174 -0.96 0.81 -14.75
N HIS A 175 0.33 0.88 -14.49
CA HIS A 175 1.03 0.09 -13.49
C HIS A 175 1.72 1.05 -12.53
N ILE A 176 1.40 0.98 -11.24
CA ILE A 176 1.85 1.91 -10.23
C ILE A 176 2.67 1.17 -9.19
N VAL A 177 3.91 1.63 -8.97
CA VAL A 177 4.78 1.13 -7.91
C VAL A 177 4.69 2.07 -6.72
N ILE A 178 4.33 1.56 -5.55
CA ILE A 178 4.20 2.30 -4.31
C ILE A 178 5.50 2.16 -3.50
N GLY A 179 6.11 3.30 -3.21
CA GLY A 179 7.24 3.44 -2.28
C GLY A 179 6.81 4.04 -0.94
N ASP A 180 7.75 4.64 -0.21
CA ASP A 180 7.46 5.37 1.02
C ASP A 180 7.09 6.83 0.69
N ASN A 181 5.82 7.18 0.83
CA ASN A 181 5.25 8.48 0.46
C ASN A 181 5.58 8.93 -0.98
N SER A 182 5.82 7.98 -1.85
CA SER A 182 6.18 8.22 -3.24
C SER A 182 5.66 7.10 -4.12
N TYR A 183 5.47 7.36 -5.39
CA TYR A 183 5.03 6.38 -6.35
C TYR A 183 5.70 6.58 -7.71
N PHE A 184 5.68 5.53 -8.52
CA PHE A 184 6.05 5.56 -9.92
C PHE A 184 4.87 5.06 -10.75
N SER A 185 4.46 5.81 -11.77
CA SER A 185 3.42 5.44 -12.72
C SER A 185 4.05 5.18 -14.08
N PHE A 186 3.82 4.01 -14.62
CA PHE A 186 4.28 3.65 -15.96
C PHE A 186 3.61 4.49 -17.05
N LYS A 187 2.35 4.91 -16.84
CA LYS A 187 1.62 5.78 -17.76
C LYS A 187 2.20 7.20 -17.76
N GLN A 188 2.43 7.80 -16.58
CA GLN A 188 3.01 9.15 -16.47
C GLN A 188 4.41 9.20 -17.09
N MET A 189 5.17 8.12 -17.00
CA MET A 189 6.50 7.98 -17.58
C MET A 189 6.49 7.50 -19.05
N GLN A 190 5.31 7.46 -19.67
CA GLN A 190 5.11 7.12 -21.10
C GLN A 190 5.55 5.68 -21.48
N TYR A 191 5.57 4.74 -20.55
CA TYR A 191 5.77 3.31 -20.83
C TYR A 191 4.46 2.62 -21.25
N ILE A 192 3.33 3.22 -20.90
CA ILE A 192 1.96 2.82 -21.27
C ILE A 192 1.35 4.01 -22.00
N ASN A 193 0.77 3.77 -23.20
CA ASN A 193 0.13 4.78 -24.03
C ASN A 193 -1.34 4.91 -23.69
#